data_82cc162105bb84a6d9c87a13345298f5
#
_entry.id   82cc162105bb84a6d9c87a13345298f5
#
_cell.length_a   1.000
_cell.length_b   1.000
_cell.length_c   1.000
_cell.angle_alpha   90.00
_cell.angle_beta   90.00
_cell.angle_gamma   90.00
#
_symmetry.space_group_name_H-M   'P 1'
#
loop_
_entity.id
_entity.type
_entity.pdbx_description
1 polymer ?
#
loop_
_entity_poly.entity_id
_entity_poly.type
_entity_poly.pdbx_seq_one_letter_code
_entity_poly.pdbx_strand_id
1 'polypeptide(L)'
;MKHHKTIRFALGFLVLGACAISIFGQQRGGAGGGRGAGPRQAEPLPLFFKETWKSSAMTPLTQDAVTNADLQVVQYGPGNKDDFGVTNEGNVNHIWTGLCNSACAVTLKHKSSVVDLTGKARIKWYIKTSGFHEVRPVLKLMDGTYLVGDHVDSAPFDWRESEFYLSEVRWLKLDMPKVQTKGNLLDKVDLNKVDAFGFADLTPGSGHGTGGYSDVAWIEVYGKPVRRDAAAQANSTK
;
A
#
# COMPACT_ATOMS: atom_id res chain seq x y z
N MET A 1 2.60 -55.95 18.51
CA MET A 1 1.21 -56.16 18.99
C MET A 1 0.44 -54.86 18.75
N LYS A 2 -0.66 -55.03 18.00
CA LYS A 2 -1.55 -54.00 17.47
C LYS A 2 -2.42 -53.40 18.57
N HIS A 3 -2.74 -52.11 18.53
CA HIS A 3 -4.07 -51.62 18.92
C HIS A 3 -4.44 -50.39 18.12
N HIS A 4 -5.29 -50.60 17.13
CA HIS A 4 -6.10 -49.56 16.48
C HIS A 4 -7.25 -49.17 17.41
N LYS A 5 -7.44 -47.86 17.63
CA LYS A 5 -8.69 -47.30 18.16
C LYS A 5 -9.41 -46.51 17.09
N THR A 6 -10.50 -47.12 16.62
CA THR A 6 -11.48 -46.51 15.71
C THR A 6 -12.44 -45.67 16.54
N ILE A 7 -12.56 -44.38 16.23
CA ILE A 7 -13.60 -43.49 16.81
C ILE A 7 -14.65 -43.27 15.74
N ARG A 8 -15.87 -43.76 16.02
CA ARG A 8 -17.07 -43.53 15.22
C ARG A 8 -17.74 -42.23 15.67
N PHE A 9 -17.96 -41.31 14.74
CA PHE A 9 -18.83 -40.15 14.98
C PHE A 9 -20.22 -40.45 14.43
N ALA A 10 -21.21 -40.27 15.30
CA ALA A 10 -22.62 -40.43 15.00
C ALA A 10 -23.19 -39.18 14.33
N LEU A 11 -23.98 -39.43 13.28
CA LEU A 11 -24.79 -38.44 12.56
C LEU A 11 -26.01 -38.09 13.43
N GLY A 12 -26.18 -36.82 13.76
CA GLY A 12 -27.40 -36.27 14.35
C GLY A 12 -28.17 -35.44 13.33
N PHE A 13 -29.29 -35.99 12.85
CA PHE A 13 -30.32 -35.27 12.10
C PHE A 13 -31.10 -34.34 13.03
N LEU A 14 -31.29 -33.09 12.66
CA LEU A 14 -32.30 -32.25 13.31
C LEU A 14 -33.23 -31.62 12.25
N VAL A 15 -34.49 -31.78 12.55
CA VAL A 15 -35.67 -31.60 11.72
C VAL A 15 -36.09 -30.14 11.61
N LEU A 16 -36.64 -29.81 10.44
CA LEU A 16 -37.31 -28.54 10.05
C LEU A 16 -38.44 -28.16 11.02
N GLY A 17 -38.50 -26.86 11.31
CA GLY A 17 -39.70 -26.22 11.82
C GLY A 17 -40.06 -25.01 10.95
N ALA A 18 -41.02 -25.17 10.06
CA ALA A 18 -41.62 -24.09 9.29
C ALA A 18 -42.72 -23.41 10.14
N CYS A 19 -42.57 -22.13 10.44
CA CYS A 19 -43.67 -21.30 10.94
C CYS A 19 -44.04 -20.28 9.86
N ALA A 20 -45.16 -20.54 9.20
CA ALA A 20 -45.85 -19.57 8.37
C ALA A 20 -46.71 -18.65 9.25
N ILE A 21 -46.45 -17.38 9.25
CA ILE A 21 -47.33 -16.37 9.82
C ILE A 21 -47.84 -15.50 8.67
N SER A 22 -49.11 -15.75 8.33
CA SER A 22 -49.89 -14.86 7.45
C SER A 22 -50.39 -13.68 8.26
N ILE A 23 -50.03 -12.49 7.89
CA ILE A 23 -50.65 -11.28 8.42
C ILE A 23 -51.37 -10.53 7.29
N PHE A 24 -52.67 -10.53 7.41
CA PHE A 24 -53.63 -9.78 6.58
C PHE A 24 -53.45 -8.29 6.69
N GLY A 25 -53.74 -7.63 5.60
CA GLY A 25 -53.62 -6.28 5.21
C GLY A 25 -54.07 -5.14 6.16
N GLN A 26 -53.62 -4.02 5.81
CA GLN A 26 -54.44 -2.81 5.71
C GLN A 26 -53.81 -1.77 4.79
N GLN A 27 -54.41 -1.61 3.64
CA GLN A 27 -54.13 -0.54 2.69
C GLN A 27 -54.69 0.75 3.29
N ARG A 28 -53.81 1.70 3.70
CA ARG A 28 -54.16 3.08 3.91
C ARG A 28 -53.30 3.94 3.00
N GLY A 29 -53.95 4.54 2.01
CA GLY A 29 -53.37 5.59 1.18
C GLY A 29 -52.97 6.78 2.05
N GLY A 30 -51.75 7.22 1.87
CA GLY A 30 -51.14 8.38 2.51
C GLY A 30 -50.15 9.03 1.53
N ALA A 31 -50.43 10.27 1.24
CA ALA A 31 -49.80 11.19 0.31
C ALA A 31 -48.25 11.20 0.37
N GLY A 32 -47.65 11.48 -0.78
CA GLY A 32 -46.32 11.94 -1.09
C GLY A 32 -45.36 12.30 0.04
N GLY A 33 -44.55 11.35 0.49
CA GLY A 33 -43.35 11.60 1.27
C GLY A 33 -42.14 11.44 0.34
N GLY A 34 -41.43 12.53 0.11
CA GLY A 34 -40.19 12.50 -0.65
C GLY A 34 -39.28 11.40 -0.12
N ARG A 35 -38.86 10.50 -0.98
CA ARG A 35 -37.80 9.51 -0.68
C ARG A 35 -36.55 10.31 -0.35
N GLY A 36 -36.26 10.52 0.92
CA GLY A 36 -34.97 10.97 1.38
C GLY A 36 -33.92 10.04 0.78
N ALA A 37 -33.08 10.59 -0.08
CA ALA A 37 -31.94 9.85 -0.58
C ALA A 37 -31.13 9.42 0.66
N GLY A 38 -31.11 8.14 0.95
CA GLY A 38 -30.23 7.58 1.98
C GLY A 38 -28.81 8.05 1.74
N PRO A 39 -27.96 8.09 2.77
CA PRO A 39 -26.59 8.52 2.61
C PRO A 39 -25.97 7.75 1.44
N ARG A 40 -25.63 8.46 0.36
CA ARG A 40 -24.89 7.87 -0.75
C ARG A 40 -23.64 7.29 -0.16
N GLN A 41 -23.45 5.98 -0.23
CA GLN A 41 -22.15 5.37 0.04
C GLN A 41 -21.15 6.06 -0.90
N ALA A 42 -20.12 6.68 -0.30
CA ALA A 42 -19.08 7.32 -1.09
C ALA A 42 -18.45 6.27 -1.98
N GLU A 43 -18.44 6.53 -3.28
CA GLU A 43 -17.84 5.63 -4.27
C GLU A 43 -16.37 5.35 -3.92
N PRO A 44 -15.89 4.11 -4.18
CA PRO A 44 -14.49 3.78 -4.00
C PRO A 44 -13.62 4.69 -4.85
N LEU A 45 -12.49 5.14 -4.34
CA LEU A 45 -11.54 5.93 -5.11
C LEU A 45 -10.93 5.08 -6.22
N PRO A 46 -10.66 5.68 -7.41
CA PRO A 46 -10.08 4.97 -8.55
C PRO A 46 -8.65 4.52 -8.25
N LEU A 47 -8.22 3.47 -8.95
CA LEU A 47 -6.83 3.08 -9.02
C LEU A 47 -6.06 4.20 -9.76
N PHE A 48 -5.12 4.85 -9.07
CA PHE A 48 -4.27 5.87 -9.65
C PHE A 48 -3.12 5.25 -10.44
N PHE A 49 -2.42 4.29 -9.86
CA PHE A 49 -1.48 3.44 -10.56
C PHE A 49 -1.30 2.08 -9.88
N LYS A 50 -0.79 1.14 -10.65
CA LYS A 50 -0.20 -0.13 -10.21
C LYS A 50 1.18 -0.29 -10.80
N GLU A 51 2.12 -0.82 -10.01
CA GLU A 51 3.45 -1.25 -10.45
C GLU A 51 3.70 -2.70 -10.04
N THR A 52 4.29 -3.51 -10.92
CA THR A 52 4.50 -4.96 -10.73
C THR A 52 5.90 -5.44 -11.12
N TRP A 53 6.80 -4.59 -11.44
CA TRP A 53 8.17 -4.83 -11.89
C TRP A 53 8.33 -5.87 -13.03
N LYS A 54 9.23 -5.61 -13.93
CA LYS A 54 9.58 -6.57 -14.99
C LYS A 54 10.44 -7.70 -14.40
N SER A 55 10.25 -8.90 -14.93
CA SER A 55 11.08 -10.04 -14.56
C SER A 55 12.54 -9.79 -14.90
N SER A 56 13.40 -10.17 -13.98
CA SER A 56 14.84 -10.07 -14.15
C SER A 56 15.56 -11.16 -13.36
N ALA A 57 16.71 -11.61 -13.87
CA ALA A 57 17.68 -12.34 -13.06
C ALA A 57 18.48 -11.29 -12.30
N MET A 58 18.24 -11.14 -11.01
CA MET A 58 18.95 -10.23 -10.09
C MET A 58 19.71 -9.09 -10.78
N THR A 59 19.06 -7.98 -11.04
CA THR A 59 19.65 -6.79 -11.64
C THR A 59 19.43 -5.59 -10.75
N PRO A 60 20.29 -4.57 -10.81
CA PRO A 60 20.02 -3.31 -10.15
C PRO A 60 18.67 -2.73 -10.59
N LEU A 61 17.92 -2.13 -9.66
CA LEU A 61 16.68 -1.45 -9.98
C LEU A 61 16.99 -0.24 -10.86
N THR A 62 16.47 -0.26 -12.09
CA THR A 62 16.54 0.86 -13.02
C THR A 62 15.15 1.21 -13.53
N GLN A 63 15.05 2.30 -14.32
CA GLN A 63 13.78 2.66 -14.96
C GLN A 63 13.25 1.55 -15.88
N ASP A 64 14.13 0.72 -16.45
CA ASP A 64 13.73 -0.36 -17.34
C ASP A 64 13.01 -1.51 -16.62
N ALA A 65 13.18 -1.61 -15.29
CA ALA A 65 12.47 -2.59 -14.47
C ALA A 65 11.01 -2.19 -14.19
N VAL A 66 10.63 -0.93 -14.42
CA VAL A 66 9.27 -0.44 -14.22
C VAL A 66 8.36 -0.91 -15.34
N THR A 67 7.23 -1.55 -14.99
CA THR A 67 6.25 -2.04 -15.97
C THR A 67 5.33 -0.95 -16.48
N ASN A 68 4.93 -0.05 -15.57
CA ASN A 68 4.04 1.06 -15.91
C ASN A 68 4.83 2.21 -16.55
N ALA A 69 4.65 2.41 -17.85
CA ALA A 69 5.36 3.43 -18.63
C ALA A 69 5.12 4.87 -18.16
N ASP A 70 4.03 5.12 -17.45
CA ASP A 70 3.69 6.45 -16.91
C ASP A 70 4.41 6.76 -15.59
N LEU A 71 5.14 5.80 -15.02
CA LEU A 71 5.87 5.98 -13.77
C LEU A 71 7.36 6.26 -14.01
N GLN A 72 7.92 7.01 -13.10
CA GLN A 72 9.35 7.21 -12.92
C GLN A 72 9.74 6.70 -11.53
N VAL A 73 10.75 5.81 -11.49
CA VAL A 73 11.31 5.29 -10.25
C VAL A 73 12.50 6.13 -9.81
N VAL A 74 12.60 6.37 -8.49
CA VAL A 74 13.77 7.03 -7.88
C VAL A 74 14.14 6.29 -6.60
N GLN A 75 15.42 5.98 -6.45
CA GLN A 75 16.00 5.31 -5.30
C GLN A 75 16.69 6.32 -4.39
N TYR A 76 16.70 6.06 -3.09
CA TYR A 76 17.29 6.91 -2.07
C TYR A 76 17.97 6.08 -0.99
N GLY A 77 18.98 6.67 -0.40
CA GLY A 77 19.77 6.11 0.69
C GLY A 77 21.20 6.60 0.60
N PRO A 78 21.98 6.46 1.67
CA PRO A 78 23.40 6.84 1.67
C PRO A 78 24.28 5.84 0.91
N GLY A 79 23.72 4.71 0.49
CA GLY A 79 24.41 3.71 -0.32
C GLY A 79 24.50 4.06 -1.81
N ASN A 80 24.94 3.11 -2.60
CA ASN A 80 25.13 3.27 -4.04
C ASN A 80 23.81 3.09 -4.80
N LYS A 81 23.84 3.47 -6.09
CA LYS A 81 22.72 3.32 -7.04
C LYS A 81 22.24 1.87 -7.24
N ASP A 82 22.98 0.90 -6.73
CA ASP A 82 22.75 -0.54 -6.93
C ASP A 82 22.26 -1.23 -5.64
N ASP A 83 21.81 -0.45 -4.65
CA ASP A 83 21.35 -0.99 -3.35
C ASP A 83 20.02 -1.74 -3.43
N PHE A 84 19.25 -1.54 -4.49
CA PHE A 84 18.03 -2.29 -4.75
C PHE A 84 18.25 -3.28 -5.88
N GLY A 85 17.90 -4.53 -5.64
CA GLY A 85 17.81 -5.54 -6.67
C GLY A 85 16.40 -5.69 -7.20
N VAL A 86 16.26 -6.04 -8.47
CA VAL A 86 15.03 -6.61 -9.02
C VAL A 86 15.28 -8.07 -9.26
N THR A 87 14.44 -8.92 -8.72
CA THR A 87 14.62 -10.37 -8.80
C THR A 87 13.26 -11.07 -8.90
N ASN A 88 13.32 -12.40 -8.92
CA ASN A 88 12.15 -13.25 -9.05
C ASN A 88 12.20 -14.39 -8.03
N GLU A 89 11.11 -14.66 -7.37
CA GLU A 89 10.92 -15.84 -6.55
C GLU A 89 9.70 -16.62 -7.06
N GLY A 90 9.95 -17.78 -7.66
CA GLY A 90 8.91 -18.51 -8.37
C GLY A 90 8.35 -17.69 -9.53
N ASN A 91 7.11 -17.24 -9.42
CA ASN A 91 6.44 -16.36 -10.39
C ASN A 91 6.26 -14.92 -9.90
N VAL A 92 6.90 -14.56 -8.79
CA VAL A 92 6.73 -13.25 -8.14
C VAL A 92 7.96 -12.37 -8.42
N ASN A 93 7.81 -11.43 -9.34
CA ASN A 93 8.82 -10.39 -9.55
C ASN A 93 8.74 -9.37 -8.40
N HIS A 94 9.87 -8.94 -7.87
CA HIS A 94 9.88 -8.01 -6.75
C HIS A 94 11.15 -7.16 -6.70
N ILE A 95 11.06 -6.02 -6.03
CA ILE A 95 12.22 -5.30 -5.53
C ILE A 95 12.69 -6.00 -4.26
N TRP A 96 14.00 -6.15 -4.14
CA TRP A 96 14.69 -6.71 -3.00
C TRP A 96 15.66 -5.71 -2.39
N THR A 97 15.53 -5.46 -1.07
CA THR A 97 16.37 -4.51 -0.34
C THR A 97 17.63 -5.13 0.28
N GLY A 98 17.84 -6.43 0.10
CA GLY A 98 18.92 -7.16 0.77
C GLY A 98 20.36 -6.72 0.42
N LEU A 99 20.53 -5.85 -0.58
CA LEU A 99 21.81 -5.21 -0.88
C LEU A 99 22.00 -3.86 -0.16
N CYS A 100 20.94 -3.29 0.42
CA CYS A 100 21.03 -2.02 1.13
C CYS A 100 21.91 -2.15 2.38
N ASN A 101 23.03 -1.45 2.40
CA ASN A 101 23.93 -1.40 3.57
C ASN A 101 23.45 -0.45 4.66
N SER A 102 22.43 0.32 4.38
CA SER A 102 21.83 1.33 5.24
C SER A 102 20.34 1.43 4.95
N ALA A 103 19.61 2.22 5.73
CA ALA A 103 18.22 2.55 5.42
C ALA A 103 18.08 3.02 3.98
N CYS A 104 17.08 2.53 3.27
CA CYS A 104 16.86 2.80 1.86
C CYS A 104 15.38 3.00 1.53
N ALA A 105 15.10 3.73 0.45
CA ALA A 105 13.74 4.00 0.01
C ALA A 105 13.63 4.09 -1.51
N VAL A 106 12.44 3.75 -2.01
CA VAL A 106 12.06 3.90 -3.42
C VAL A 106 10.80 4.72 -3.52
N THR A 107 10.72 5.63 -4.49
CA THR A 107 9.48 6.31 -4.85
C THR A 107 9.15 6.13 -6.32
N LEU A 108 7.84 6.09 -6.59
CA LEU A 108 7.24 6.07 -7.90
C LEU A 108 6.49 7.38 -8.12
N LYS A 109 6.87 8.11 -9.16
CA LYS A 109 6.28 9.38 -9.56
C LYS A 109 5.54 9.21 -10.88
N HIS A 110 4.25 9.57 -10.91
CA HIS A 110 3.52 9.61 -12.16
C HIS A 110 3.92 10.84 -13.00
N LYS A 111 4.28 10.64 -14.26
CA LYS A 111 4.86 11.66 -15.14
C LYS A 111 3.96 12.87 -15.37
N SER A 112 2.67 12.67 -15.58
CA SER A 112 1.70 13.71 -15.96
C SER A 112 0.78 14.16 -14.82
N SER A 113 0.73 13.42 -13.71
CA SER A 113 -0.24 13.66 -12.63
C SER A 113 0.39 13.61 -11.25
N VAL A 114 -0.21 14.31 -10.32
CA VAL A 114 -0.10 14.09 -8.88
C VAL A 114 -1.36 13.40 -8.40
N VAL A 115 -1.41 12.98 -7.16
CA VAL A 115 -2.57 12.31 -6.61
C VAL A 115 -3.11 13.01 -5.36
N ASP A 116 -4.44 13.14 -5.27
CA ASP A 116 -5.14 13.49 -4.05
C ASP A 116 -5.38 12.19 -3.27
N LEU A 117 -4.70 12.08 -2.13
CA LEU A 117 -4.75 10.95 -1.21
C LEU A 117 -5.59 11.25 0.03
N THR A 118 -6.54 12.17 -0.05
CA THR A 118 -7.48 12.46 1.04
C THR A 118 -8.66 11.47 1.08
N GLY A 119 -9.41 11.52 2.16
CA GLY A 119 -10.64 10.74 2.33
C GLY A 119 -10.38 9.23 2.44
N LYS A 120 -10.96 8.45 1.53
CA LYS A 120 -10.82 6.98 1.49
C LYS A 120 -9.67 6.50 0.61
N ALA A 121 -8.64 7.31 0.40
CA ALA A 121 -7.45 6.89 -0.31
C ALA A 121 -6.76 5.74 0.44
N ARG A 122 -6.31 4.76 -0.30
CA ARG A 122 -5.68 3.57 0.25
C ARG A 122 -4.55 3.06 -0.62
N ILE A 123 -3.70 2.31 0.02
CA ILE A 123 -2.60 1.59 -0.61
C ILE A 123 -2.86 0.10 -0.44
N LYS A 124 -2.49 -0.64 -1.47
CA LYS A 124 -2.29 -2.09 -1.39
C LYS A 124 -0.90 -2.42 -1.87
N TRP A 125 -0.27 -3.35 -1.22
CA TRP A 125 0.99 -3.92 -1.67
C TRP A 125 1.12 -5.40 -1.33
N TYR A 126 2.01 -6.07 -2.03
CA TYR A 126 2.32 -7.47 -1.80
C TYR A 126 3.79 -7.57 -1.42
N ILE A 127 4.04 -7.96 -0.18
CA ILE A 127 5.33 -7.84 0.46
C ILE A 127 5.75 -9.14 1.13
N LYS A 128 7.05 -9.25 1.33
CA LYS A 128 7.70 -10.25 2.17
C LYS A 128 8.89 -9.61 2.87
N THR A 129 9.15 -9.98 4.12
CA THR A 129 10.27 -9.47 4.86
C THR A 129 11.02 -10.59 5.57
N SER A 130 12.20 -10.32 6.03
CA SER A 130 12.93 -11.22 6.93
C SER A 130 13.70 -10.44 8.01
N GLY A 131 14.01 -11.10 9.10
CA GLY A 131 14.65 -10.46 10.25
C GLY A 131 13.77 -9.38 10.87
N PHE A 132 14.37 -8.22 11.14
CA PHE A 132 13.69 -7.04 11.71
C PHE A 132 13.27 -6.02 10.65
N HIS A 133 13.31 -6.40 9.37
CA HIS A 133 12.98 -5.51 8.28
C HIS A 133 11.48 -5.27 8.15
N GLU A 134 11.11 -4.05 7.78
CA GLU A 134 9.74 -3.57 7.71
C GLU A 134 9.57 -2.64 6.51
N VAL A 135 8.41 -2.73 5.85
CA VAL A 135 8.02 -1.81 4.78
C VAL A 135 7.16 -0.69 5.36
N ARG A 136 7.57 0.55 5.14
CA ARG A 136 6.84 1.75 5.55
C ARG A 136 6.48 2.63 4.36
N PRO A 137 5.27 3.23 4.32
CA PRO A 137 4.90 4.12 3.22
C PRO A 137 5.70 5.42 3.24
N VAL A 138 6.12 5.86 2.06
CA VAL A 138 6.81 7.13 1.84
C VAL A 138 6.01 7.99 0.87
N LEU A 139 5.87 9.27 1.17
CA LEU A 139 5.29 10.27 0.30
C LEU A 139 6.30 11.36 -0.04
N LYS A 140 6.19 11.89 -1.24
CA LYS A 140 6.76 13.16 -1.61
C LYS A 140 5.63 14.14 -1.88
N LEU A 141 5.61 15.25 -1.17
CA LEU A 141 4.67 16.33 -1.40
C LEU A 141 5.12 17.24 -2.55
N MET A 142 4.20 18.06 -3.07
CA MET A 142 4.51 18.99 -4.17
C MET A 142 5.51 20.08 -3.80
N ASP A 143 5.66 20.41 -2.52
CA ASP A 143 6.66 21.36 -2.02
C ASP A 143 8.07 20.75 -1.86
N GLY A 144 8.21 19.46 -2.20
CA GLY A 144 9.45 18.71 -2.08
C GLY A 144 9.68 18.04 -0.72
N THR A 145 8.77 18.22 0.24
CA THR A 145 8.85 17.55 1.55
C THR A 145 8.65 16.04 1.39
N TYR A 146 9.52 15.26 2.02
CA TYR A 146 9.35 13.83 2.12
C TYR A 146 8.82 13.45 3.49
N LEU A 147 7.92 12.47 3.50
CA LEU A 147 7.26 11.95 4.68
C LEU A 147 7.37 10.43 4.72
N VAL A 148 7.50 9.88 5.91
CA VAL A 148 7.34 8.44 6.16
C VAL A 148 6.19 8.23 7.13
N GLY A 149 5.36 7.24 6.84
CA GLY A 149 4.22 6.87 7.68
C GLY A 149 4.61 6.00 8.87
N ASP A 150 3.79 6.05 9.92
CA ASP A 150 3.91 5.15 11.07
C ASP A 150 3.27 3.77 10.80
N HIS A 151 2.54 3.62 9.69
CA HIS A 151 2.10 2.31 9.23
C HIS A 151 3.30 1.42 8.94
N VAL A 152 3.26 0.20 9.43
CA VAL A 152 4.34 -0.78 9.33
C VAL A 152 3.78 -2.10 8.86
N ASP A 153 4.35 -2.60 7.78
CA ASP A 153 4.07 -3.96 7.34
C ASP A 153 5.31 -4.83 7.39
N SER A 154 5.16 -5.98 8.02
CA SER A 154 6.13 -7.07 8.00
C SER A 154 5.40 -8.38 7.69
N ALA A 155 5.99 -9.19 6.84
CA ALA A 155 5.48 -10.51 6.47
C ALA A 155 6.67 -11.49 6.45
N PRO A 156 7.15 -11.92 7.63
CA PRO A 156 8.34 -12.74 7.71
C PRO A 156 8.12 -14.09 7.03
N PHE A 157 9.06 -14.42 6.17
CA PHE A 157 9.19 -15.71 5.47
C PHE A 157 8.11 -16.07 4.44
N ASP A 158 7.05 -15.26 4.31
CA ASP A 158 5.99 -15.54 3.34
C ASP A 158 5.43 -14.27 2.72
N TRP A 159 4.90 -14.38 1.51
CA TRP A 159 4.27 -13.29 0.80
C TRP A 159 2.90 -12.96 1.37
N ARG A 160 2.65 -11.66 1.62
CA ARG A 160 1.38 -11.17 2.14
C ARG A 160 0.89 -9.93 1.41
N GLU A 161 -0.38 -9.95 1.02
CA GLU A 161 -1.10 -8.74 0.63
C GLU A 161 -1.50 -7.95 1.88
N SER A 162 -1.26 -6.65 1.87
CA SER A 162 -1.70 -5.71 2.89
C SER A 162 -2.42 -4.53 2.24
N GLU A 163 -3.45 -4.03 2.92
CA GLU A 163 -4.21 -2.85 2.54
C GLU A 163 -4.35 -1.92 3.73
N PHE A 164 -4.11 -0.62 3.54
CA PHE A 164 -4.29 0.39 4.58
C PHE A 164 -4.78 1.72 4.01
N TYR A 165 -5.49 2.48 4.84
CA TYR A 165 -6.03 3.79 4.49
C TYR A 165 -5.07 4.90 4.91
N LEU A 166 -4.82 5.88 4.02
CA LEU A 166 -3.89 6.99 4.27
C LEU A 166 -4.38 7.92 5.40
N SER A 167 -5.70 7.96 5.64
CA SER A 167 -6.30 8.70 6.75
C SER A 167 -5.98 8.15 8.14
N GLU A 168 -5.50 6.92 8.22
CA GLU A 168 -5.14 6.24 9.46
C GLU A 168 -3.63 6.34 9.76
N VAL A 169 -2.85 6.83 8.79
CA VAL A 169 -1.39 6.94 8.89
C VAL A 169 -1.00 8.29 9.47
N ARG A 170 -0.16 8.28 10.49
CA ARG A 170 0.53 9.47 10.99
C ARG A 170 1.90 9.59 10.35
N TRP A 171 2.34 10.80 10.17
CA TRP A 171 3.50 11.09 9.33
C TRP A 171 4.64 11.75 10.10
N LEU A 172 5.86 11.38 9.77
CA LEU A 172 7.11 12.02 10.17
C LEU A 172 7.79 12.61 8.93
N LYS A 173 8.50 13.72 9.10
CA LYS A 173 9.42 14.18 8.04
C LYS A 173 10.55 13.18 7.84
N LEU A 174 10.96 13.01 6.59
CA LEU A 174 12.04 12.11 6.20
C LEU A 174 13.18 12.92 5.56
N ASP A 175 14.38 12.78 6.11
CA ASP A 175 15.62 13.24 5.45
C ASP A 175 15.97 12.22 4.36
N MET A 176 15.49 12.48 3.15
CA MET A 176 15.51 11.49 2.07
C MET A 176 16.91 11.06 1.64
N PRO A 177 17.92 11.94 1.56
CA PRO A 177 19.31 11.53 1.28
C PRO A 177 19.87 10.50 2.26
N LYS A 178 19.43 10.55 3.52
CA LYS A 178 19.87 9.62 4.57
C LYS A 178 18.86 8.54 4.89
N VAL A 179 17.64 8.67 4.38
CA VAL A 179 16.47 7.86 4.72
C VAL A 179 16.30 7.76 6.25
N GLN A 180 16.31 8.91 6.91
CA GLN A 180 16.18 9.04 8.36
C GLN A 180 15.02 9.93 8.76
N THR A 181 14.27 9.52 9.77
CA THR A 181 13.18 10.32 10.32
C THR A 181 13.70 11.60 10.98
N LYS A 182 12.93 12.69 10.86
CA LYS A 182 13.22 13.99 11.45
C LYS A 182 12.05 14.50 12.30
N GLY A 183 12.37 14.93 13.50
CA GLY A 183 11.43 15.61 14.38
C GLY A 183 10.37 14.70 14.98
N ASN A 184 9.21 15.27 15.24
CA ASN A 184 8.06 14.59 15.83
C ASN A 184 7.00 14.28 14.76
N LEU A 185 6.02 13.45 15.12
CA LEU A 185 4.83 13.24 14.32
C LEU A 185 4.17 14.56 13.98
N LEU A 186 3.73 14.70 12.74
CA LEU A 186 3.04 15.89 12.26
C LEU A 186 1.56 15.81 12.65
N ASP A 187 1.04 16.88 13.24
CA ASP A 187 -0.37 16.95 13.65
C ASP A 187 -1.31 16.91 12.44
N LYS A 188 -0.86 17.49 11.32
CA LYS A 188 -1.65 17.60 10.10
C LYS A 188 -0.78 17.63 8.87
N VAL A 189 -1.15 16.81 7.88
CA VAL A 189 -0.50 16.75 6.57
C VAL A 189 -1.56 16.98 5.49
N ASP A 190 -1.25 17.87 4.54
CA ASP A 190 -2.08 18.06 3.36
C ASP A 190 -1.74 17.02 2.29
N LEU A 191 -2.62 16.03 2.14
CA LEU A 191 -2.47 14.93 1.18
C LEU A 191 -3.21 15.17 -0.15
N ASN A 192 -3.73 16.38 -0.40
CA ASN A 192 -4.49 16.65 -1.62
C ASN A 192 -3.64 16.74 -2.89
N LYS A 193 -2.30 16.84 -2.76
CA LYS A 193 -1.35 16.94 -3.87
C LYS A 193 -0.05 16.21 -3.55
N VAL A 194 -0.07 14.90 -3.69
CA VAL A 194 1.12 14.06 -3.49
C VAL A 194 1.83 13.85 -4.82
N ASP A 195 3.12 14.20 -4.88
CA ASP A 195 3.96 14.14 -6.08
C ASP A 195 4.43 12.72 -6.41
N ALA A 196 4.79 11.94 -5.37
CA ALA A 196 5.21 10.56 -5.52
C ALA A 196 4.82 9.74 -4.28
N PHE A 197 4.60 8.45 -4.49
CA PHE A 197 4.40 7.44 -3.46
C PHE A 197 5.48 6.37 -3.56
N GLY A 198 5.84 5.78 -2.43
CA GLY A 198 6.78 4.67 -2.39
C GLY A 198 6.87 4.01 -1.04
N PHE A 199 7.98 3.37 -0.79
CA PHE A 199 8.24 2.70 0.48
C PHE A 199 9.67 2.95 0.95
N ALA A 200 9.89 2.76 2.25
CA ALA A 200 11.20 2.73 2.87
C ALA A 200 11.36 1.49 3.74
N ASP A 201 12.57 0.99 3.78
CA ASP A 201 13.10 0.12 4.81
C ASP A 201 14.10 0.95 5.64
N LEU A 202 13.71 1.24 6.89
CA LEU A 202 14.52 2.08 7.78
C LEU A 202 15.57 1.27 8.56
N THR A 203 15.53 -0.04 8.43
CA THR A 203 16.48 -0.94 9.08
C THR A 203 17.71 -1.07 8.19
N PRO A 204 18.91 -0.82 8.70
CA PRO A 204 20.13 -1.07 7.93
C PRO A 204 20.20 -2.53 7.50
N GLY A 205 20.35 -2.77 6.20
CA GLY A 205 20.54 -4.09 5.65
C GLY A 205 21.91 -4.65 5.96
N SER A 206 22.06 -5.95 5.78
CA SER A 206 23.32 -6.66 6.02
C SER A 206 24.19 -6.82 4.78
N GLY A 207 23.75 -6.32 3.65
CA GLY A 207 24.49 -6.43 2.39
C GLY A 207 24.70 -7.88 1.93
N HIS A 208 23.75 -8.71 1.94
CA HIS A 208 23.66 -10.10 1.49
C HIS A 208 23.03 -11.06 2.50
N GLY A 209 21.80 -10.79 2.86
CA GLY A 209 20.90 -11.86 3.26
C GLY A 209 21.03 -12.46 4.66
N THR A 210 22.08 -12.21 5.40
CA THR A 210 22.17 -12.74 6.77
C THR A 210 21.52 -11.85 7.83
N GLY A 211 21.28 -10.58 7.53
CA GLY A 211 20.65 -9.59 8.43
C GLY A 211 19.19 -9.33 8.16
N GLY A 212 18.66 -9.84 7.06
CA GLY A 212 17.28 -9.64 6.65
C GLY A 212 17.10 -8.74 5.43
N TYR A 213 15.87 -8.61 4.98
CA TYR A 213 15.47 -7.84 3.79
C TYR A 213 14.00 -7.50 3.80
N SER A 214 13.62 -6.56 2.94
CA SER A 214 12.24 -6.30 2.53
C SER A 214 12.09 -6.53 1.03
N ASP A 215 11.04 -7.24 0.67
CA ASP A 215 10.63 -7.50 -0.71
C ASP A 215 9.30 -6.82 -0.99
N VAL A 216 9.19 -6.15 -2.14
CA VAL A 216 7.93 -5.54 -2.58
C VAL A 216 7.64 -5.97 -4.01
N ALA A 217 6.63 -6.82 -4.18
CA ALA A 217 6.26 -7.40 -5.47
C ALA A 217 5.38 -6.49 -6.31
N TRP A 218 4.40 -5.85 -5.69
CA TRP A 218 3.58 -4.88 -6.38
C TRP A 218 3.02 -3.83 -5.40
N ILE A 219 2.69 -2.68 -5.97
CA ILE A 219 2.08 -1.54 -5.28
C ILE A 219 0.89 -1.06 -6.09
N GLU A 220 -0.25 -0.87 -5.44
CA GLU A 220 -1.43 -0.20 -5.95
C GLU A 220 -1.74 1.04 -5.10
N VAL A 221 -1.92 2.17 -5.75
CA VAL A 221 -2.30 3.43 -5.13
C VAL A 221 -3.69 3.82 -5.59
N TYR A 222 -4.62 3.97 -4.66
CA TYR A 222 -5.99 4.41 -4.90
C TYR A 222 -6.18 5.84 -4.41
N GLY A 223 -6.49 6.75 -5.34
CA GLY A 223 -6.65 8.18 -5.08
C GLY A 223 -7.16 8.89 -6.32
N LYS A 224 -7.43 10.19 -6.21
CA LYS A 224 -7.91 10.98 -7.34
C LYS A 224 -6.73 11.57 -8.12
N PRO A 225 -6.60 11.30 -9.43
CA PRO A 225 -5.56 11.96 -10.24
C PRO A 225 -5.84 13.46 -10.37
N VAL A 226 -4.77 14.26 -10.24
CA VAL A 226 -4.78 15.70 -10.47
C VAL A 226 -3.68 16.02 -11.47
N ARG A 227 -3.98 16.74 -12.53
CA ARG A 227 -2.97 17.11 -13.56
C ARG A 227 -1.87 17.98 -12.95
N ARG A 228 -0.62 17.76 -13.33
CA ARG A 228 0.55 18.49 -12.77
C ARG A 228 0.51 19.96 -13.06
N ASP A 229 0.11 20.38 -14.26
CA ASP A 229 -0.05 21.78 -14.66
C ASP A 229 -1.06 22.52 -13.77
N ALA A 230 -2.24 21.90 -13.57
CA ALA A 230 -3.27 22.44 -12.68
C ALA A 230 -2.81 22.48 -11.20
N ALA A 231 -2.06 21.48 -10.76
CA ALA A 231 -1.52 21.44 -9.41
C ALA A 231 -0.46 22.53 -9.15
N ALA A 232 0.39 22.82 -10.14
CA ALA A 232 1.41 23.87 -10.05
C ALA A 232 0.80 25.28 -9.99
N GLN A 233 -0.22 25.56 -10.82
CA GLN A 233 -0.90 26.87 -10.82
C GLN A 233 -1.56 27.19 -9.48
N ALA A 234 -2.18 26.22 -8.82
CA ALA A 234 -2.84 26.44 -7.53
C ALA A 234 -1.84 26.69 -6.37
N ASN A 235 -0.55 26.38 -6.54
CA ASN A 235 0.49 26.68 -5.55
C ASN A 235 1.11 28.07 -5.75
N SER A 236 1.04 28.64 -6.96
CA SER A 236 1.56 29.98 -7.27
C SER A 236 0.59 31.11 -6.86
N THR A 237 -0.63 30.78 -6.45
CA THR A 237 -1.70 31.75 -6.08
C THR A 237 -1.87 31.86 -4.56
N LYS A 238 -1.05 31.19 -3.77
CA LYS A 238 -0.97 31.28 -2.30
C LYS A 238 0.29 32.01 -1.89
#